data_c2765c85bc49841b1155c8adea56da20
#
_entry.id   c2765c85bc49841b1155c8adea56da20
#
_cell.length_a   1.000
_cell.length_b   1.000
_cell.length_c   1.000
_cell.angle_alpha   90.00
_cell.angle_beta   90.00
_cell.angle_gamma   90.00
#
_symmetry.space_group_name_H-M   'P 1'
#
loop_
_entity.id
_entity.type
_entity.pdbx_description
1 polymer ?
#
loop_
_entity_poly.entity_id
_entity_poly.type
_entity_poly.pdbx_seq_one_letter_code
_entity_poly.pdbx_strand_id
1 'polypeptide(L)'
;MDYRRVLTAGLLQATLLFAHAAAAQDVPQGYREVAMRHGVPPESLYSVALTETSMSPKGIISVTRGAGPAPDVERPWPWTINVAGKGYRYATRLQAWEALQGFLKKYPRKRIDVGIAQVNLGWNGHHFTSTWEAFEPYTNLNAAAAILRECYDRNPGSWLTAAGCYHHPAGGAPAARYKSIVRTKLARLNGSGTHATPVVSRHTPDPTLAATQTVALTWVEPRSQ
;
A
#
# COMPACT_ATOMS: atom_id res chain seq x y z
N MET A 1 3.60 31.00 -73.29
CA MET A 1 2.58 30.46 -72.37
C MET A 1 3.27 29.51 -71.42
N ASP A 2 3.76 30.03 -70.28
CA ASP A 2 4.57 29.22 -69.30
C ASP A 2 3.68 28.80 -68.14
N TYR A 3 3.48 27.50 -68.01
CA TYR A 3 2.81 26.88 -66.88
C TYR A 3 3.87 26.59 -65.75
N ARG A 4 3.96 27.45 -64.71
CA ARG A 4 4.71 27.14 -63.49
C ARG A 4 3.90 26.19 -62.62
N ARG A 5 4.36 24.95 -62.48
CA ARG A 5 3.86 23.98 -61.50
C ARG A 5 4.41 24.33 -60.13
N VAL A 6 3.53 24.74 -59.23
CA VAL A 6 3.83 24.91 -57.79
C VAL A 6 3.68 23.55 -57.12
N LEU A 7 4.77 22.95 -56.69
CA LEU A 7 4.78 21.77 -55.85
C LEU A 7 4.65 22.21 -54.39
N THR A 8 3.48 22.02 -53.82
CA THR A 8 3.24 22.17 -52.39
C THR A 8 3.73 20.90 -51.67
N ALA A 9 4.89 20.99 -50.97
CA ALA A 9 5.37 19.95 -50.11
C ALA A 9 4.58 20.01 -48.80
N GLY A 10 3.70 19.02 -48.56
CA GLY A 10 3.00 18.83 -47.32
C GLY A 10 3.95 18.23 -46.25
N LEU A 11 4.31 19.00 -45.23
CA LEU A 11 4.98 18.48 -44.05
C LEU A 11 3.98 17.68 -43.23
N LEU A 12 4.14 16.36 -43.24
CA LEU A 12 3.45 15.45 -42.29
C LEU A 12 4.16 15.57 -40.93
N GLN A 13 3.61 16.34 -39.99
CA GLN A 13 4.06 16.33 -38.58
C GLN A 13 3.53 15.07 -37.92
N ALA A 14 4.41 14.09 -37.73
CA ALA A 14 4.14 12.94 -36.91
C ALA A 14 4.21 13.36 -35.41
N THR A 15 3.06 13.57 -34.77
CA THR A 15 2.96 13.76 -33.32
C THR A 15 3.25 12.42 -32.64
N LEU A 16 4.46 12.27 -32.09
CA LEU A 16 4.81 11.18 -31.21
C LEU A 16 4.02 11.34 -29.90
N LEU A 17 2.96 10.57 -29.74
CA LEU A 17 2.26 10.40 -28.47
C LEU A 17 3.18 9.58 -27.54
N PHE A 18 3.91 10.26 -26.67
CA PHE A 18 4.58 9.60 -25.54
C PHE A 18 3.51 9.10 -24.57
N ALA A 19 3.14 7.82 -24.68
CA ALA A 19 2.40 7.14 -23.65
C ALA A 19 3.29 7.12 -22.39
N HIS A 20 2.99 7.96 -21.40
CA HIS A 20 3.61 7.88 -20.09
C HIS A 20 3.16 6.55 -19.48
N ALA A 21 4.03 5.53 -19.54
CA ALA A 21 3.86 4.32 -18.75
C ALA A 21 3.84 4.76 -17.27
N ALA A 22 2.71 4.61 -16.60
CA ALA A 22 2.63 4.82 -15.17
C ALA A 22 3.69 3.92 -14.52
N ALA A 23 4.68 4.53 -13.85
CA ALA A 23 5.72 3.78 -13.17
C ALA A 23 5.04 2.87 -12.16
N ALA A 24 5.32 1.59 -12.30
CA ALA A 24 4.77 0.60 -11.42
C ALA A 24 5.33 0.78 -10.01
N GLN A 25 4.47 0.61 -9.03
CA GLN A 25 4.83 0.79 -7.63
C GLN A 25 5.30 -0.52 -7.03
N ASP A 26 6.57 -0.57 -6.57
CA ASP A 26 7.09 -1.71 -5.83
C ASP A 26 6.47 -1.81 -4.43
N VAL A 27 6.29 -3.05 -3.96
CA VAL A 27 5.90 -3.30 -2.56
C VAL A 27 7.09 -2.95 -1.66
N PRO A 28 6.95 -2.04 -0.68
CA PRO A 28 8.04 -1.70 0.24
C PRO A 28 8.50 -2.91 1.06
N GLN A 29 9.79 -2.95 1.41
CA GLN A 29 10.42 -4.09 2.08
C GLN A 29 9.70 -4.52 3.36
N GLY A 30 9.31 -3.59 4.22
CA GLY A 30 8.61 -3.89 5.48
C GLY A 30 7.30 -4.66 5.29
N TYR A 31 6.54 -4.37 4.21
CA TYR A 31 5.34 -5.13 3.87
C TYR A 31 5.69 -6.54 3.39
N ARG A 32 6.76 -6.70 2.59
CA ARG A 32 7.23 -8.02 2.15
C ARG A 32 7.59 -8.91 3.33
N GLU A 33 8.35 -8.39 4.28
CA GLU A 33 8.81 -9.15 5.45
C GLU A 33 7.66 -9.57 6.35
N VAL A 34 6.72 -8.66 6.64
CA VAL A 34 5.52 -8.98 7.42
C VAL A 34 4.68 -10.02 6.68
N ALA A 35 4.41 -9.81 5.40
CA ALA A 35 3.60 -10.73 4.59
C ALA A 35 4.19 -12.15 4.56
N MET A 36 5.50 -12.26 4.30
CA MET A 36 6.19 -13.56 4.27
C MET A 36 6.11 -14.30 5.61
N ARG A 37 6.24 -13.61 6.75
CA ARG A 37 6.09 -14.22 8.08
C ARG A 37 4.73 -14.89 8.30
N HIS A 38 3.70 -14.34 7.67
CA HIS A 38 2.32 -14.85 7.77
C HIS A 38 1.90 -15.73 6.58
N GLY A 39 2.81 -16.01 5.63
CA GLY A 39 2.47 -16.76 4.41
C GLY A 39 1.44 -16.05 3.54
N VAL A 40 1.47 -14.72 3.52
CA VAL A 40 0.62 -13.85 2.70
C VAL A 40 1.45 -13.30 1.53
N PRO A 41 0.93 -13.25 0.30
CA PRO A 41 1.62 -12.56 -0.78
C PRO A 41 1.81 -11.07 -0.45
N PRO A 42 3.03 -10.52 -0.60
CA PRO A 42 3.33 -9.13 -0.27
C PRO A 42 2.41 -8.11 -0.94
N GLU A 43 2.07 -8.35 -2.20
CA GLU A 43 1.18 -7.49 -2.99
C GLU A 43 -0.24 -7.49 -2.41
N SER A 44 -0.69 -8.62 -1.86
CA SER A 44 -2.01 -8.73 -1.22
C SER A 44 -2.08 -7.90 0.06
N LEU A 45 -1.08 -8.01 0.95
CA LEU A 45 -1.04 -7.20 2.16
C LEU A 45 -0.92 -5.71 1.85
N TYR A 46 -0.03 -5.35 0.92
CA TYR A 46 0.18 -3.95 0.56
C TYR A 46 -1.04 -3.33 -0.12
N SER A 47 -1.73 -4.07 -1.01
CA SER A 47 -2.95 -3.58 -1.65
C SER A 47 -4.11 -3.40 -0.66
N VAL A 48 -4.21 -4.23 0.39
CA VAL A 48 -5.14 -4.02 1.50
C VAL A 48 -4.79 -2.72 2.22
N ALA A 49 -3.54 -2.52 2.67
CA ALA A 49 -3.13 -1.29 3.35
C ALA A 49 -3.35 -0.03 2.49
N LEU A 50 -3.06 -0.09 1.19
CA LEU A 50 -3.38 0.98 0.24
C LEU A 50 -4.88 1.24 0.14
N THR A 51 -5.72 0.21 0.21
CA THR A 51 -7.17 0.37 0.14
C THR A 51 -7.72 1.04 1.40
N GLU A 52 -7.16 0.70 2.57
CA GLU A 52 -7.63 1.19 3.86
C GLU A 52 -7.24 2.64 4.14
N THR A 53 -6.00 3.02 3.84
CA THR A 53 -5.47 4.29 4.36
C THR A 53 -4.71 5.14 3.36
N SER A 54 -4.72 4.81 2.06
CA SER A 54 -3.87 5.53 1.13
C SER A 54 -4.14 7.03 1.07
N MET A 55 -3.04 7.75 0.93
CA MET A 55 -3.01 9.18 0.61
C MET A 55 -2.15 9.38 -0.62
N SER A 56 -2.68 10.13 -1.61
CA SER A 56 -1.84 10.78 -2.61
C SER A 56 -1.32 12.06 -1.99
N PRO A 57 -0.01 12.27 -1.89
CA PRO A 57 0.54 13.52 -1.40
C PRO A 57 0.34 14.60 -2.47
N LYS A 58 -0.85 15.19 -2.52
CA LYS A 58 -1.07 16.40 -3.30
C LYS A 58 -0.31 17.53 -2.61
N GLY A 59 0.85 17.89 -3.16
CA GLY A 59 1.58 19.09 -2.75
C GLY A 59 2.85 18.90 -1.93
N ILE A 60 3.38 17.71 -1.75
CA ILE A 60 4.75 17.56 -1.25
C ILE A 60 5.70 17.90 -2.40
N ILE A 61 6.09 19.17 -2.49
CA ILE A 61 7.24 19.55 -3.30
C ILE A 61 8.45 18.90 -2.64
N SER A 62 8.91 17.80 -3.23
CA SER A 62 10.19 17.20 -2.85
C SER A 62 11.28 18.20 -3.20
N VAL A 63 11.73 18.99 -2.22
CA VAL A 63 12.89 19.88 -2.36
C VAL A 63 14.17 19.05 -2.27
N THR A 64 14.32 18.11 -3.18
CA THR A 64 15.61 17.52 -3.51
C THR A 64 16.12 18.22 -4.75
N ARG A 65 17.15 19.04 -4.55
CA ARG A 65 17.86 19.77 -5.61
C ARG A 65 18.24 18.79 -6.74
N GLY A 66 17.56 18.88 -7.89
CA GLY A 66 17.93 18.16 -9.11
C GLY A 66 17.13 16.91 -9.48
N ALA A 67 16.19 16.44 -8.66
CA ALA A 67 15.23 15.42 -9.08
C ALA A 67 13.93 16.11 -9.52
N GLY A 68 13.40 15.74 -10.69
CA GLY A 68 12.06 16.14 -11.12
C GLY A 68 11.00 15.77 -10.07
N PRO A 69 9.75 16.26 -10.21
CA PRO A 69 8.69 15.95 -9.25
C PRO A 69 8.61 14.42 -9.10
N ALA A 70 8.73 13.95 -7.84
CA ALA A 70 8.56 12.54 -7.54
C ALA A 70 7.17 12.11 -8.03
N PRO A 71 7.04 10.95 -8.71
CA PRO A 71 5.74 10.47 -9.14
C PRO A 71 4.80 10.43 -7.93
N ASP A 72 3.55 10.79 -8.15
CA ASP A 72 2.48 10.85 -7.14
C ASP A 72 2.15 9.43 -6.67
N VAL A 73 3.05 8.84 -5.87
CA VAL A 73 2.98 7.46 -5.39
C VAL A 73 2.10 7.42 -4.16
N GLU A 74 0.95 6.78 -4.31
CA GLU A 74 0.01 6.55 -3.23
C GLU A 74 0.64 5.68 -2.12
N ARG A 75 0.54 6.11 -0.85
CA ARG A 75 1.11 5.39 0.30
C ARG A 75 0.09 5.26 1.43
N PRO A 76 0.04 4.11 2.15
CA PRO A 76 -0.77 3.98 3.34
C PRO A 76 -0.32 4.95 4.44
N TRP A 77 -1.29 5.54 5.16
CA TRP A 77 -1.01 6.48 6.26
C TRP A 77 -1.24 5.81 7.62
N PRO A 78 -0.20 5.70 8.48
CA PRO A 78 -0.28 4.87 9.68
C PRO A 78 -1.17 5.44 10.79
N TRP A 79 -1.31 6.76 10.89
CA TRP A 79 -2.04 7.40 11.98
C TRP A 79 -3.45 7.79 11.54
N THR A 80 -4.19 6.76 11.13
CA THR A 80 -5.56 6.86 10.65
C THR A 80 -6.49 6.16 11.63
N ILE A 81 -7.65 6.77 11.90
CA ILE A 81 -8.74 6.18 12.67
C ILE A 81 -10.01 6.28 11.84
N ASN A 82 -10.78 5.22 11.79
CA ASN A 82 -12.16 5.25 11.34
C ASN A 82 -13.08 5.05 12.54
N VAL A 83 -14.04 5.94 12.72
CA VAL A 83 -15.05 5.85 13.76
C VAL A 83 -16.43 5.88 13.13
N ALA A 84 -17.14 4.78 13.20
CA ALA A 84 -18.50 4.67 12.69
C ALA A 84 -18.65 5.08 11.20
N GLY A 85 -17.65 4.79 10.38
CA GLY A 85 -17.59 5.11 8.95
C GLY A 85 -16.99 6.48 8.63
N LYS A 86 -16.58 7.26 9.63
CA LYS A 86 -15.90 8.55 9.43
C LYS A 86 -14.41 8.42 9.67
N GLY A 87 -13.60 8.70 8.65
CA GLY A 87 -12.13 8.64 8.71
C GLY A 87 -11.51 9.91 9.26
N TYR A 88 -10.48 9.74 10.08
CA TYR A 88 -9.66 10.81 10.66
C TYR A 88 -8.19 10.48 10.45
N ARG A 89 -7.37 11.47 10.08
CA ARG A 89 -5.94 11.34 9.89
C ARG A 89 -5.20 12.36 10.74
N TYR A 90 -4.11 11.91 11.34
CA TYR A 90 -3.31 12.72 12.26
C TYR A 90 -1.87 12.79 11.75
N ALA A 91 -1.16 13.86 12.13
CA ALA A 91 0.22 14.06 11.71
C ALA A 91 1.19 13.13 12.47
N THR A 92 0.86 12.76 13.71
CA THR A 92 1.73 11.94 14.58
C THR A 92 0.95 10.80 15.24
N ARG A 93 1.69 9.75 15.66
CA ARG A 93 1.15 8.64 16.46
C ARG A 93 0.51 9.12 17.75
N LEU A 94 1.15 10.09 18.44
CA LEU A 94 0.63 10.63 19.71
C LEU A 94 -0.72 11.30 19.49
N GLN A 95 -0.85 12.18 18.50
CA GLN A 95 -2.13 12.84 18.19
C GLN A 95 -3.24 11.83 17.86
N ALA A 96 -2.93 10.78 17.07
CA ALA A 96 -3.89 9.73 16.77
C ALA A 96 -4.32 8.98 18.02
N TRP A 97 -3.37 8.64 18.89
CA TRP A 97 -3.66 7.91 20.12
C TRP A 97 -4.47 8.74 21.10
N GLU A 98 -4.15 10.01 21.31
CA GLU A 98 -4.92 10.95 22.16
C GLU A 98 -6.37 11.10 21.65
N ALA A 99 -6.54 11.28 20.34
CA ALA A 99 -7.86 11.33 19.73
C ALA A 99 -8.63 10.02 19.93
N LEU A 100 -7.95 8.86 19.80
CA LEU A 100 -8.56 7.56 20.06
C LEU A 100 -9.10 7.45 21.50
N GLN A 101 -8.38 7.96 22.52
CA GLN A 101 -8.87 7.96 23.91
C GLN A 101 -10.21 8.71 24.01
N GLY A 102 -10.36 9.82 23.28
CA GLY A 102 -11.61 10.56 23.21
C GLY A 102 -12.75 9.78 22.52
N PHE A 103 -12.44 9.05 21.44
CA PHE A 103 -13.42 8.23 20.73
C PHE A 103 -13.85 7.02 21.54
N LEU A 104 -12.95 6.36 22.26
CA LEU A 104 -13.25 5.21 23.12
C LEU A 104 -14.23 5.53 24.26
N LYS A 105 -14.34 6.79 24.69
CA LYS A 105 -15.34 7.23 25.67
C LYS A 105 -16.74 7.37 25.06
N LYS A 106 -16.85 7.49 23.71
CA LYS A 106 -18.12 7.83 23.02
C LYS A 106 -18.63 6.71 22.13
N TYR A 107 -17.76 5.80 21.68
CA TYR A 107 -18.10 4.76 20.72
C TYR A 107 -17.62 3.39 21.19
N PRO A 108 -18.37 2.33 20.95
CA PRO A 108 -17.92 0.97 21.25
C PRO A 108 -16.75 0.59 20.33
N ARG A 109 -15.81 -0.18 20.85
CA ARG A 109 -14.61 -0.61 20.12
C ARG A 109 -14.89 -1.25 18.75
N LYS A 110 -16.02 -1.95 18.59
CA LYS A 110 -16.47 -2.56 17.32
C LYS A 110 -16.78 -1.55 16.20
N ARG A 111 -16.88 -0.27 16.55
CA ARG A 111 -17.10 0.83 15.60
C ARG A 111 -15.83 1.65 15.33
N ILE A 112 -14.66 1.15 15.77
CA ILE A 112 -13.39 1.86 15.67
C ILE A 112 -12.35 0.98 15.00
N ASP A 113 -11.81 1.46 13.86
CA ASP A 113 -10.70 0.85 13.15
C ASP A 113 -9.49 1.77 13.24
N VAL A 114 -8.29 1.21 13.41
CA VAL A 114 -7.07 2.00 13.66
C VAL A 114 -5.89 1.52 12.84
N GLY A 115 -4.96 2.44 12.59
CA GLY A 115 -3.65 2.17 12.07
C GLY A 115 -3.59 2.05 10.56
N ILE A 116 -2.44 1.61 10.06
CA ILE A 116 -2.07 1.59 8.65
C ILE A 116 -2.95 0.64 7.80
N ALA A 117 -3.49 -0.40 8.41
CA ALA A 117 -4.37 -1.38 7.78
C ALA A 117 -5.79 -1.39 8.38
N GLN A 118 -6.16 -0.37 9.16
CA GLN A 118 -7.50 -0.17 9.74
C GLN A 118 -8.03 -1.41 10.47
N VAL A 119 -7.23 -1.93 11.40
CA VAL A 119 -7.63 -3.09 12.22
C VAL A 119 -8.71 -2.68 13.21
N ASN A 120 -9.84 -3.41 13.22
CA ASN A 120 -10.97 -3.14 14.11
C ASN A 120 -10.65 -3.50 15.56
N LEU A 121 -10.76 -2.54 16.47
CA LEU A 121 -10.41 -2.72 17.89
C LEU A 121 -11.35 -3.65 18.67
N GLY A 122 -12.58 -3.80 18.24
CA GLY A 122 -13.56 -4.63 18.94
C GLY A 122 -13.48 -6.11 18.57
N TRP A 123 -13.18 -6.41 17.30
CA TRP A 123 -13.09 -7.78 16.81
C TRP A 123 -11.67 -8.32 16.86
N ASN A 124 -10.68 -7.48 16.60
CA ASN A 124 -9.29 -7.84 16.41
C ASN A 124 -8.32 -7.16 17.39
N GLY A 125 -8.86 -6.50 18.43
CA GLY A 125 -8.06 -5.78 19.42
C GLY A 125 -7.12 -6.68 20.24
N HIS A 126 -7.37 -7.99 20.27
CA HIS A 126 -6.51 -8.98 20.94
C HIS A 126 -5.13 -9.15 20.29
N HIS A 127 -4.94 -8.69 19.05
CA HIS A 127 -3.62 -8.64 18.41
C HIS A 127 -2.71 -7.56 18.99
N PHE A 128 -3.21 -6.68 19.85
CA PHE A 128 -2.46 -5.56 20.43
C PHE A 128 -2.41 -5.68 21.95
N THR A 129 -1.25 -5.43 22.55
CA THR A 129 -1.12 -5.37 24.01
C THR A 129 -1.69 -4.06 24.56
N SER A 130 -1.72 -3.01 23.73
CA SER A 130 -2.28 -1.70 24.07
C SER A 130 -2.82 -0.97 22.84
N THR A 131 -3.65 0.05 23.09
CA THR A 131 -4.13 0.94 22.01
C THR A 131 -3.02 1.82 21.42
N TRP A 132 -1.92 2.02 22.18
CA TRP A 132 -0.74 2.68 21.68
C TRP A 132 -0.03 1.83 20.60
N GLU A 133 0.15 0.54 20.87
CA GLU A 133 0.77 -0.39 19.93
C GLU A 133 -0.06 -0.59 18.66
N ALA A 134 -1.37 -0.44 18.74
CA ALA A 134 -2.24 -0.54 17.57
C ALA A 134 -1.90 0.51 16.48
N PHE A 135 -1.20 1.59 16.81
CA PHE A 135 -0.70 2.58 15.86
C PHE A 135 0.76 2.36 15.43
N GLU A 136 1.46 1.39 16.03
CA GLU A 136 2.79 1.03 15.56
C GLU A 136 2.63 0.31 14.21
N PRO A 137 3.25 0.81 13.12
CA PRO A 137 2.96 0.32 11.77
C PRO A 137 3.21 -1.17 11.58
N TYR A 138 4.33 -1.69 12.09
CA TYR A 138 4.65 -3.12 11.94
C TYR A 138 3.74 -4.01 12.79
N THR A 139 3.39 -3.59 14.00
CA THR A 139 2.45 -4.31 14.86
C THR A 139 1.07 -4.36 14.20
N ASN A 140 0.61 -3.24 13.65
CA ASN A 140 -0.66 -3.17 12.92
C ASN A 140 -0.67 -4.03 11.65
N LEU A 141 0.43 -4.01 10.87
CA LEU A 141 0.59 -4.86 9.68
C LEU A 141 0.66 -6.35 10.03
N ASN A 142 1.32 -6.74 11.13
CA ASN A 142 1.33 -8.13 11.58
C ASN A 142 -0.09 -8.60 11.95
N ALA A 143 -0.87 -7.78 12.66
CA ALA A 143 -2.27 -8.07 12.94
C ALA A 143 -3.07 -8.23 11.64
N ALA A 144 -2.91 -7.29 10.71
CA ALA A 144 -3.60 -7.34 9.41
C ALA A 144 -3.23 -8.58 8.59
N ALA A 145 -1.95 -8.95 8.56
CA ALA A 145 -1.49 -10.14 7.84
C ALA A 145 -2.04 -11.44 8.47
N ALA A 146 -2.10 -11.52 9.80
CA ALA A 146 -2.73 -12.65 10.49
C ALA A 146 -4.22 -12.77 10.13
N ILE A 147 -4.98 -11.67 10.21
CA ILE A 147 -6.40 -11.64 9.86
C ILE A 147 -6.62 -12.03 8.39
N LEU A 148 -5.79 -11.50 7.49
CA LEU A 148 -5.88 -11.81 6.06
C LEU A 148 -5.56 -13.29 5.80
N ARG A 149 -4.58 -13.86 6.52
CA ARG A 149 -4.25 -15.28 6.49
C ARG A 149 -5.42 -16.15 6.98
N GLU A 150 -6.03 -15.81 8.11
CA GLU A 150 -7.22 -16.50 8.63
C GLU A 150 -8.39 -16.45 7.65
N CYS A 151 -8.61 -15.32 6.98
CA CYS A 151 -9.62 -15.19 5.94
C CYS A 151 -9.34 -16.12 4.74
N TYR A 152 -8.08 -16.26 4.36
CA TYR A 152 -7.68 -17.18 3.30
C TYR A 152 -7.87 -18.66 3.72
N ASP A 153 -7.48 -19.00 4.95
CA ASP A 153 -7.58 -20.39 5.45
C ASP A 153 -9.04 -20.85 5.59
N ARG A 154 -9.96 -19.94 5.90
CA ARG A 154 -11.39 -20.23 5.92
C ARG A 154 -11.99 -20.48 4.53
N ASN A 155 -11.43 -19.88 3.48
CA ASN A 155 -11.87 -20.04 2.10
C ASN A 155 -10.69 -19.95 1.14
N PRO A 156 -9.90 -21.04 1.01
CA PRO A 156 -8.69 -21.07 0.21
C PRO A 156 -8.95 -20.85 -1.28
N GLY A 157 -7.88 -20.49 -2.00
CA GLY A 157 -7.87 -20.39 -3.47
C GLY A 157 -7.80 -18.94 -3.99
N SER A 158 -8.18 -17.93 -3.21
CA SER A 158 -8.12 -16.54 -3.69
C SER A 158 -7.82 -15.53 -2.59
N TRP A 159 -6.65 -14.88 -2.68
CA TRP A 159 -6.28 -13.77 -1.80
C TRP A 159 -7.18 -12.54 -1.97
N LEU A 160 -7.76 -12.37 -3.14
CA LEU A 160 -8.77 -11.32 -3.37
C LEU A 160 -10.08 -11.62 -2.60
N THR A 161 -10.45 -12.89 -2.49
CA THR A 161 -11.58 -13.31 -1.66
C THR A 161 -11.26 -13.13 -0.18
N ALA A 162 -10.05 -13.45 0.25
CA ALA A 162 -9.55 -13.17 1.61
C ALA A 162 -9.59 -11.68 1.94
N ALA A 163 -9.20 -10.80 1.01
CA ALA A 163 -9.32 -9.35 1.19
C ALA A 163 -10.77 -8.89 1.36
N GLY A 164 -11.72 -9.47 0.62
CA GLY A 164 -13.15 -9.21 0.83
C GLY A 164 -13.64 -9.61 2.21
N CYS A 165 -13.19 -10.77 2.71
CA CYS A 165 -13.47 -11.26 4.07
C CYS A 165 -12.80 -10.36 5.13
N TYR A 166 -11.58 -9.89 4.92
CA TYR A 166 -10.90 -8.94 5.80
C TYR A 166 -11.75 -7.71 6.09
N HIS A 167 -12.31 -7.11 5.04
CA HIS A 167 -13.14 -5.92 5.17
C HIS A 167 -14.56 -6.23 5.69
N HIS A 168 -15.17 -7.31 5.21
CA HIS A 168 -16.54 -7.66 5.58
C HIS A 168 -16.70 -9.20 5.61
N PRO A 169 -16.49 -9.84 6.78
CA PRO A 169 -16.51 -11.30 6.90
C PRO A 169 -17.82 -11.96 6.47
N ALA A 170 -18.96 -11.25 6.60
CA ALA A 170 -20.26 -11.74 6.17
C ALA A 170 -20.44 -11.75 4.64
N GLY A 171 -19.46 -11.22 3.87
CA GLY A 171 -19.57 -11.18 2.41
C GLY A 171 -20.51 -10.12 1.86
N GLY A 172 -21.20 -10.44 0.77
CA GLY A 172 -22.20 -9.56 0.17
C GLY A 172 -21.63 -8.36 -0.60
N ALA A 173 -22.47 -7.34 -0.83
CA ALA A 173 -22.10 -6.17 -1.63
C ALA A 173 -20.93 -5.34 -1.06
N PRO A 174 -20.76 -5.16 0.28
CA PRO A 174 -19.61 -4.47 0.83
C PRO A 174 -18.29 -5.18 0.50
N ALA A 175 -18.21 -6.49 0.71
CA ALA A 175 -17.03 -7.30 0.36
C ALA A 175 -16.74 -7.28 -1.16
N ALA A 176 -17.79 -7.31 -1.99
CA ALA A 176 -17.63 -7.25 -3.45
C ALA A 176 -17.06 -5.92 -3.91
N ARG A 177 -17.53 -4.80 -3.39
CA ARG A 177 -16.98 -3.46 -3.66
C ARG A 177 -15.53 -3.34 -3.20
N TYR A 178 -15.23 -3.80 -2.00
CA TYR A 178 -13.86 -3.79 -1.48
C TYR A 178 -12.91 -4.60 -2.36
N LYS A 179 -13.29 -5.82 -2.75
CA LYS A 179 -12.51 -6.63 -3.70
C LYS A 179 -12.21 -5.91 -5.01
N SER A 180 -13.17 -5.13 -5.53
CA SER A 180 -12.95 -4.36 -6.77
C SER A 180 -11.85 -3.30 -6.60
N ILE A 181 -11.83 -2.59 -5.46
CA ILE A 181 -10.80 -1.60 -5.15
C ILE A 181 -9.44 -2.29 -4.99
N VAL A 182 -9.35 -3.37 -4.20
CA VAL A 182 -8.12 -4.13 -4.00
C VAL A 182 -7.58 -4.66 -5.33
N ARG A 183 -8.44 -5.17 -6.23
CA ARG A 183 -8.04 -5.63 -7.56
C ARG A 183 -7.38 -4.51 -8.37
N THR A 184 -7.91 -3.29 -8.31
CA THR A 184 -7.32 -2.12 -8.98
C THR A 184 -5.95 -1.78 -8.42
N LYS A 185 -5.77 -1.86 -7.07
CA LYS A 185 -4.46 -1.65 -6.44
C LYS A 185 -3.45 -2.73 -6.86
N LEU A 186 -3.86 -4.01 -6.81
CA LEU A 186 -3.05 -5.15 -7.26
C LEU A 186 -2.60 -5.00 -8.72
N ALA A 187 -3.48 -4.56 -9.62
CA ALA A 187 -3.15 -4.38 -11.03
C ALA A 187 -2.03 -3.33 -11.23
N ARG A 188 -2.01 -2.28 -10.41
CA ARG A 188 -0.95 -1.26 -10.44
C ARG A 188 0.39 -1.78 -9.92
N LEU A 189 0.38 -2.69 -8.94
CA LEU A 189 1.59 -3.32 -8.43
C LEU A 189 2.15 -4.35 -9.42
N ASN A 190 1.29 -5.14 -10.06
CA ASN A 190 1.68 -6.19 -10.99
C ASN A 190 2.04 -5.68 -12.40
N GLY A 191 1.62 -4.48 -12.76
CA GLY A 191 1.98 -3.82 -14.03
C GLY A 191 3.49 -3.55 -14.17
N SER A 192 4.27 -3.75 -13.10
CA SER A 192 5.74 -3.66 -13.08
C SER A 192 6.45 -4.96 -13.48
N GLY A 193 5.74 -6.06 -13.53
CA GLY A 193 6.32 -7.41 -13.62
C GLY A 193 6.56 -7.94 -15.01
N THR A 194 6.42 -7.17 -16.09
CA THR A 194 6.84 -7.60 -17.42
C THR A 194 8.29 -7.18 -17.66
N HIS A 195 9.16 -8.19 -17.59
CA HIS A 195 10.56 -8.21 -18.02
C HIS A 195 11.65 -7.75 -17.00
N ALA A 196 11.82 -8.54 -15.96
CA ALA A 196 13.16 -8.91 -15.59
C ALA A 196 13.27 -10.43 -15.71
N THR A 197 13.66 -10.93 -16.88
CA THR A 197 14.30 -12.24 -16.98
C THR A 197 15.45 -12.23 -15.96
N PRO A 198 15.52 -13.22 -15.04
CA PRO A 198 16.67 -13.31 -14.18
C PRO A 198 17.87 -13.63 -15.09
N VAL A 199 18.73 -12.65 -15.30
CA VAL A 199 20.09 -12.91 -15.75
C VAL A 199 20.72 -13.72 -14.64
N VAL A 200 20.77 -15.03 -14.81
CA VAL A 200 21.55 -15.92 -13.97
C VAL A 200 23.01 -15.57 -14.22
N SER A 201 23.52 -14.55 -13.53
CA SER A 201 24.94 -14.39 -13.31
C SER A 201 25.38 -15.55 -12.43
N ARG A 202 26.01 -16.55 -13.05
CA ARG A 202 26.77 -17.55 -12.32
C ARG A 202 27.97 -16.87 -11.67
N HIS A 203 27.72 -16.28 -10.49
CA HIS A 203 28.76 -15.95 -9.53
C HIS A 203 28.92 -17.16 -8.63
N THR A 204 30.05 -17.82 -8.72
CA THR A 204 30.53 -18.76 -7.70
C THR A 204 30.60 -18.03 -6.36
N PRO A 205 29.97 -18.55 -5.28
CA PRO A 205 30.03 -17.88 -3.99
C PRO A 205 31.44 -18.00 -3.43
N ASP A 206 32.04 -16.86 -3.09
CA ASP A 206 33.23 -16.78 -2.25
C ASP A 206 32.80 -17.13 -0.80
N PRO A 207 33.39 -18.17 -0.14
CA PRO A 207 32.93 -18.65 1.15
C PRO A 207 33.34 -17.79 2.34
N THR A 208 33.91 -16.59 2.17
CA THR A 208 34.48 -15.80 3.27
C THR A 208 33.68 -14.59 3.75
N LEU A 209 32.46 -14.37 3.26
CA LEU A 209 31.62 -13.24 3.69
C LEU A 209 30.21 -13.65 4.15
N ALA A 210 30.16 -14.57 5.12
CA ALA A 210 28.94 -14.80 5.90
C ALA A 210 28.89 -13.87 7.12
N ALA A 211 28.91 -12.56 6.93
CA ALA A 211 28.47 -11.61 7.94
C ALA A 211 26.98 -11.34 7.67
N THR A 212 26.13 -11.96 8.46
CA THR A 212 24.69 -11.70 8.51
C THR A 212 24.47 -10.23 8.89
N GLN A 213 24.39 -9.35 7.92
CA GLN A 213 23.90 -8.00 8.17
C GLN A 213 22.40 -8.10 8.42
N THR A 214 22.03 -8.10 9.68
CA THR A 214 20.67 -7.82 10.12
C THR A 214 20.37 -6.38 9.72
N VAL A 215 19.74 -6.19 8.56
CA VAL A 215 19.24 -4.87 8.16
C VAL A 215 18.12 -4.52 9.13
N ALA A 216 18.42 -3.66 10.09
CA ALA A 216 17.40 -3.12 10.97
C ALA A 216 16.38 -2.35 10.12
N LEU A 217 15.13 -2.80 10.18
CA LEU A 217 14.03 -2.10 9.52
C LEU A 217 13.83 -0.75 10.22
N THR A 218 14.22 0.32 9.55
CA THR A 218 14.00 1.66 10.04
C THR A 218 12.70 2.19 9.44
N TRP A 219 11.66 2.31 10.25
CA TRP A 219 10.48 3.06 9.89
C TRP A 219 10.86 4.55 9.87
N VAL A 220 10.72 5.19 8.72
CA VAL A 220 10.87 6.64 8.63
C VAL A 220 9.51 7.27 8.89
N GLU A 221 9.36 7.94 10.03
CA GLU A 221 8.17 8.73 10.31
C GLU A 221 7.96 9.77 9.22
N PRO A 222 6.74 9.87 8.66
CA PRO A 222 6.41 10.98 7.75
C PRO A 222 6.60 12.29 8.52
N ARG A 223 7.41 13.20 7.99
CA ARG A 223 7.61 14.52 8.62
C ARG A 223 6.28 15.24 8.68
N SER A 224 5.89 15.69 9.86
CA SER A 224 4.80 16.67 10.06
C SER A 224 5.18 17.94 9.32
N GLN A 225 4.28 18.42 8.47
CA GLN A 225 4.31 19.78 7.91
C GLN A 225 3.66 20.76 8.88
#